data_e9ee7280d8eded0b11d8a583ce125e5b
#
_entry.id   e9ee7280d8eded0b11d8a583ce125e5b
#
_cell.length_a   1.000
_cell.length_b   1.000
_cell.length_c   1.000
_cell.angle_alpha   90.00
_cell.angle_beta   90.00
_cell.angle_gamma   90.00
#
_symmetry.space_group_name_H-M   'P 1'
#
loop_
_entity.id
_entity.type
_entity.pdbx_description
1 polymer ?
#
loop_
_entity_poly.entity_id
_entity_poly.type
_entity_poly.pdbx_seq_one_letter_code
_entity_poly.pdbx_strand_id
1 'polypeptide(L)'
;MKIFLCALLVCFNAFSVNAQTALTISGLVKNAKGEPIDAATVFINGSKQITRTDNKGEFLFTNVSPGTYQLVVNMIGYASVKQNVVLQSQSAKLAITLTDKQIVLAEVVIGDGTQRAQQIKTFIKNFLGESSNAKSCIILNTDLLEFTTRQTLLEATTSDFLIIENKSLGYKIRYLLRNFRYNSGTGITSYDGESLFENMDGTPAEQEQWKLNRRKAYDGSFMHYLRSLYANTTRQEGFLTYNIMNRVEPLELDPKPVDMEQFLFTIDSNFVELKFKRRLYIFHDAKKALIEDKATDDKTITQSMDKQGSIMTLFLENAILDKKGSYVDYRSFYIQGFWGKKRLGDQLPFEYQPGD
;
A
#
# COMPACT_ATOMS: atom_id res chain seq x y z
N MET A 1 -21.09 -55.42 -7.17
CA MET A 1 -20.07 -54.94 -8.14
C MET A 1 -20.51 -53.69 -8.95
N LYS A 2 -21.73 -53.63 -9.47
CA LYS A 2 -22.22 -52.44 -10.21
C LYS A 2 -22.42 -51.17 -9.36
N ILE A 3 -22.82 -51.32 -8.10
CA ILE A 3 -23.04 -50.19 -7.17
C ILE A 3 -21.68 -49.56 -6.74
N PHE A 4 -20.65 -50.37 -6.59
CA PHE A 4 -19.30 -49.88 -6.24
C PHE A 4 -18.64 -49.10 -7.39
N LEU A 5 -18.94 -49.48 -8.62
CA LEU A 5 -18.42 -48.79 -9.82
C LEU A 5 -19.06 -47.42 -10.04
N CYS A 6 -20.37 -47.27 -9.71
CA CYS A 6 -21.04 -45.99 -9.74
C CYS A 6 -20.57 -45.01 -8.64
N ALA A 7 -20.27 -45.52 -7.42
CA ALA A 7 -19.73 -44.71 -6.33
C ALA A 7 -18.31 -44.20 -6.67
N LEU A 8 -17.50 -44.99 -7.34
CA LEU A 8 -16.16 -44.62 -7.78
C LEU A 8 -16.20 -43.52 -8.89
N LEU A 9 -17.19 -43.57 -9.78
CA LEU A 9 -17.37 -42.59 -10.86
C LEU A 9 -17.87 -41.24 -10.31
N VAL A 10 -18.67 -41.22 -9.25
CA VAL A 10 -19.16 -40.00 -8.61
C VAL A 10 -18.07 -39.30 -7.83
N CYS A 11 -17.14 -40.04 -7.18
CA CYS A 11 -15.98 -39.46 -6.51
C CYS A 11 -14.97 -38.82 -7.46
N PHE A 12 -14.90 -39.25 -8.73
CA PHE A 12 -13.94 -38.69 -9.70
C PHE A 12 -14.35 -37.34 -10.28
N ASN A 13 -15.64 -36.94 -10.17
CA ASN A 13 -16.14 -35.64 -10.64
C ASN A 13 -16.03 -34.52 -9.59
N ALA A 14 -15.63 -34.79 -8.35
CA ALA A 14 -15.57 -33.79 -7.29
C ALA A 14 -14.25 -32.98 -7.25
N PHE A 15 -13.25 -33.30 -8.08
CA PHE A 15 -11.98 -32.57 -8.18
C PHE A 15 -11.92 -31.75 -9.48
N SER A 16 -12.90 -30.86 -9.69
CA SER A 16 -12.67 -29.72 -10.56
C SER A 16 -11.76 -28.74 -9.84
N VAL A 17 -10.46 -29.02 -9.85
CA VAL A 17 -9.44 -28.04 -9.50
C VAL A 17 -9.56 -26.93 -10.52
N ASN A 18 -10.17 -25.80 -10.13
CA ASN A 18 -10.05 -24.57 -10.90
C ASN A 18 -8.56 -24.20 -10.89
N ALA A 19 -7.82 -24.67 -11.88
CA ALA A 19 -6.49 -24.19 -12.17
C ALA A 19 -6.66 -22.69 -12.50
N GLN A 20 -6.39 -21.83 -11.53
CA GLN A 20 -6.26 -20.40 -11.79
C GLN A 20 -5.18 -20.27 -12.86
N THR A 21 -5.56 -19.84 -14.04
CA THR A 21 -4.61 -19.55 -15.11
C THR A 21 -3.61 -18.53 -14.59
N ALA A 22 -2.38 -18.99 -14.37
CA ALA A 22 -1.30 -18.13 -13.94
C ALA A 22 -1.04 -17.11 -15.06
N LEU A 23 -1.35 -15.84 -14.77
CA LEU A 23 -1.14 -14.75 -15.71
C LEU A 23 0.31 -14.27 -15.65
N THR A 24 0.71 -13.55 -16.68
CA THR A 24 2.04 -12.94 -16.77
C THR A 24 1.91 -11.43 -17.02
N ILE A 25 2.88 -10.68 -16.50
CA ILE A 25 3.16 -9.31 -16.94
C ILE A 25 4.52 -9.36 -17.63
N SER A 26 4.54 -9.04 -18.91
CA SER A 26 5.76 -9.01 -19.71
C SER A 26 5.87 -7.69 -20.46
N GLY A 27 7.03 -7.39 -20.99
CA GLY A 27 7.18 -6.19 -21.79
C GLY A 27 8.60 -5.96 -22.30
N LEU A 28 8.74 -4.83 -22.97
CA LEU A 28 9.94 -4.37 -23.60
C LEU A 28 10.26 -2.95 -23.14
N VAL A 29 11.46 -2.75 -22.64
CA VAL A 29 11.97 -1.43 -22.20
C VAL A 29 12.95 -0.90 -23.25
N LYS A 30 12.71 0.32 -23.72
CA LYS A 30 13.53 1.02 -24.71
C LYS A 30 13.87 2.42 -24.25
N ASN A 31 14.91 3.01 -24.81
CA ASN A 31 15.18 4.43 -24.70
C ASN A 31 14.38 5.24 -25.74
N ALA A 32 14.48 6.58 -25.67
CA ALA A 32 13.80 7.48 -26.61
C ALA A 32 14.20 7.29 -28.10
N LYS A 33 15.34 6.64 -28.38
CA LYS A 33 15.82 6.31 -29.73
C LYS A 33 15.29 4.97 -30.23
N GLY A 34 14.54 4.24 -29.37
CA GLY A 34 14.02 2.90 -29.70
C GLY A 34 14.99 1.76 -29.43
N GLU A 35 16.16 2.02 -28.84
CA GLU A 35 17.16 1.01 -28.51
C GLU A 35 16.74 0.28 -27.21
N PRO A 36 16.93 -1.05 -27.11
CA PRO A 36 16.59 -1.81 -25.92
C PRO A 36 17.50 -1.41 -24.75
N ILE A 37 16.95 -1.40 -23.53
CA ILE A 37 17.71 -1.13 -22.31
C ILE A 37 17.89 -2.44 -21.53
N ASP A 38 19.15 -2.89 -21.44
CA ASP A 38 19.59 -4.04 -20.67
C ASP A 38 19.72 -3.71 -19.17
N ALA A 39 19.48 -4.71 -18.32
CA ALA A 39 19.64 -4.66 -16.87
C ALA A 39 18.80 -3.56 -16.15
N ALA A 40 17.79 -2.98 -16.79
CA ALA A 40 16.84 -2.11 -16.12
C ALA A 40 16.08 -2.88 -15.03
N THR A 41 16.01 -2.32 -13.85
CA THR A 41 15.23 -2.91 -12.75
C THR A 41 13.74 -2.67 -12.99
N VAL A 42 12.95 -3.75 -13.01
CA VAL A 42 11.49 -3.71 -13.12
C VAL A 42 10.89 -4.35 -11.87
N PHE A 43 10.00 -3.64 -11.18
CA PHE A 43 9.37 -4.15 -9.97
C PHE A 43 7.92 -3.71 -9.84
N ILE A 44 7.15 -4.44 -9.03
CA ILE A 44 5.77 -4.10 -8.70
C ILE A 44 5.78 -3.30 -7.40
N ASN A 45 5.27 -2.07 -7.45
CA ASN A 45 5.21 -1.17 -6.29
C ASN A 45 4.42 -1.80 -5.13
N GLY A 46 4.94 -1.68 -3.92
CA GLY A 46 4.31 -2.20 -2.71
C GLY A 46 4.36 -3.72 -2.58
N SER A 47 5.21 -4.40 -3.35
CA SER A 47 5.29 -5.86 -3.42
C SER A 47 6.71 -6.40 -3.17
N LYS A 48 6.86 -7.73 -3.24
CA LYS A 48 8.16 -8.40 -3.22
C LYS A 48 8.65 -8.78 -4.63
N GLN A 49 7.90 -8.44 -5.67
CA GLN A 49 8.17 -8.91 -7.03
C GLN A 49 9.10 -7.94 -7.76
N ILE A 50 10.24 -8.46 -8.20
CA ILE A 50 11.27 -7.75 -8.94
C ILE A 50 11.84 -8.64 -10.05
N THR A 51 12.19 -8.05 -11.18
CA THR A 51 12.92 -8.66 -12.27
C THR A 51 13.86 -7.62 -12.91
N ARG A 52 14.64 -8.04 -13.91
CA ARG A 52 15.47 -7.15 -14.73
C ARG A 52 15.22 -7.41 -16.20
N THR A 53 15.44 -6.40 -17.02
CA THR A 53 15.44 -6.59 -18.46
C THR A 53 16.68 -7.36 -18.92
N ASP A 54 16.52 -8.15 -19.96
CA ASP A 54 17.62 -8.82 -20.67
C ASP A 54 18.27 -7.90 -21.73
N ASN A 55 19.23 -8.43 -22.48
CA ASN A 55 19.95 -7.71 -23.54
C ASN A 55 19.06 -7.26 -24.71
N LYS A 56 17.83 -7.77 -24.80
CA LYS A 56 16.82 -7.31 -25.77
C LYS A 56 15.86 -6.29 -25.16
N GLY A 57 16.06 -5.93 -23.88
CA GLY A 57 15.17 -5.08 -23.11
C GLY A 57 13.90 -5.77 -22.63
N GLU A 58 13.81 -7.10 -22.72
CA GLU A 58 12.61 -7.85 -22.35
C GLU A 58 12.61 -8.18 -20.85
N PHE A 59 11.40 -8.12 -20.24
CA PHE A 59 11.17 -8.55 -18.86
C PHE A 59 9.94 -9.42 -18.75
N LEU A 60 9.87 -10.23 -17.67
CA LEU A 60 8.77 -11.15 -17.43
C LEU A 60 8.53 -11.32 -15.91
N PHE A 61 7.27 -11.18 -15.50
CA PHE A 61 6.72 -11.68 -14.25
C PHE A 61 5.79 -12.84 -14.54
N THR A 62 5.99 -13.96 -13.88
CA THR A 62 5.16 -15.18 -13.98
C THR A 62 4.31 -15.34 -12.74
N ASN A 63 3.25 -16.15 -12.84
CA ASN A 63 2.36 -16.48 -11.71
C ASN A 63 1.71 -15.25 -11.06
N VAL A 64 1.35 -14.26 -11.86
CA VAL A 64 0.68 -13.05 -11.40
C VAL A 64 -0.82 -13.33 -11.31
N SER A 65 -1.42 -13.07 -10.15
CA SER A 65 -2.88 -13.19 -9.96
C SER A 65 -3.62 -12.03 -10.63
N PRO A 66 -4.90 -12.19 -11.00
CA PRO A 66 -5.72 -11.04 -11.35
C PRO A 66 -5.69 -9.95 -10.28
N GLY A 67 -5.71 -8.68 -10.69
CA GLY A 67 -5.65 -7.55 -9.77
C GLY A 67 -5.08 -6.29 -10.40
N THR A 68 -4.90 -5.27 -9.55
CA THR A 68 -4.30 -3.99 -9.92
C THR A 68 -2.82 -3.97 -9.53
N TYR A 69 -1.98 -3.46 -10.43
CA TYR A 69 -0.55 -3.38 -10.24
C TYR A 69 -0.02 -2.02 -10.70
N GLN A 70 0.97 -1.50 -10.01
CA GLN A 70 1.78 -0.40 -10.50
C GLN A 70 3.18 -0.91 -10.76
N LEU A 71 3.51 -1.05 -12.04
CA LEU A 71 4.85 -1.43 -12.48
C LEU A 71 5.76 -0.22 -12.45
N VAL A 72 6.97 -0.40 -11.99
CA VAL A 72 8.00 0.64 -11.93
C VAL A 72 9.22 0.14 -12.67
N VAL A 73 9.74 0.96 -13.59
CA VAL A 73 11.00 0.70 -14.29
C VAL A 73 11.99 1.77 -13.90
N ASN A 74 13.14 1.32 -13.40
CA ASN A 74 14.23 2.20 -12.98
C ASN A 74 15.57 1.76 -13.59
N MET A 75 16.31 2.72 -14.13
CA MET A 75 17.65 2.51 -14.68
C MET A 75 18.50 3.75 -14.42
N ILE A 76 19.76 3.54 -14.04
CA ILE A 76 20.71 4.64 -13.82
C ILE A 76 20.84 5.47 -15.10
N GLY A 77 20.79 6.79 -14.97
CA GLY A 77 20.85 7.72 -16.11
C GLY A 77 19.51 8.04 -16.76
N TYR A 78 18.47 7.31 -16.41
CA TYR A 78 17.12 7.51 -16.95
C TYR A 78 16.12 7.99 -15.88
N ALA A 79 15.09 8.72 -16.33
CA ALA A 79 13.92 9.01 -15.50
C ALA A 79 13.13 7.71 -15.30
N SER A 80 12.81 7.35 -14.06
CA SER A 80 12.01 6.16 -13.77
C SER A 80 10.56 6.33 -14.24
N VAL A 81 9.96 5.27 -14.76
CA VAL A 81 8.61 5.24 -15.32
C VAL A 81 7.70 4.38 -14.46
N LYS A 82 6.47 4.86 -14.21
CA LYS A 82 5.36 4.12 -13.59
C LYS A 82 4.32 3.76 -14.65
N GLN A 83 3.88 2.51 -14.64
CA GLN A 83 2.82 2.02 -15.51
C GLN A 83 1.78 1.28 -14.69
N ASN A 84 0.53 1.76 -14.68
CA ASN A 84 -0.57 1.01 -14.07
C ASN A 84 -1.00 -0.13 -15.00
N VAL A 85 -1.22 -1.30 -14.41
CA VAL A 85 -1.61 -2.53 -15.09
C VAL A 85 -2.78 -3.15 -14.36
N VAL A 86 -3.86 -3.42 -15.09
CA VAL A 86 -5.03 -4.15 -14.57
C VAL A 86 -5.07 -5.50 -15.26
N LEU A 87 -4.87 -6.58 -14.49
CA LEU A 87 -5.00 -7.95 -14.96
C LEU A 87 -6.37 -8.49 -14.58
N GLN A 88 -7.15 -8.93 -15.57
CA GLN A 88 -8.44 -9.61 -15.36
C GLN A 88 -8.29 -11.10 -15.67
N SER A 89 -8.42 -11.46 -16.94
CA SER A 89 -8.37 -12.85 -17.42
C SER A 89 -7.26 -13.10 -18.44
N GLN A 90 -6.52 -12.07 -18.83
CA GLN A 90 -5.46 -12.14 -19.84
C GLN A 90 -4.16 -11.56 -19.30
N SER A 91 -3.05 -12.13 -19.76
CA SER A 91 -1.70 -11.61 -19.50
C SER A 91 -1.50 -10.24 -20.14
N ALA A 92 -0.70 -9.39 -19.51
CA ALA A 92 -0.38 -8.07 -20.04
C ALA A 92 0.98 -8.08 -20.75
N LYS A 93 1.04 -7.40 -21.91
CA LYS A 93 2.29 -7.11 -22.61
C LYS A 93 2.46 -5.61 -22.76
N LEU A 94 3.58 -5.07 -22.25
CA LEU A 94 3.81 -3.64 -22.11
C LEU A 94 4.95 -3.18 -23.02
N ALA A 95 4.87 -1.94 -23.50
CA ALA A 95 5.98 -1.24 -24.16
C ALA A 95 6.30 0.00 -23.32
N ILE A 96 7.51 0.08 -22.76
CA ILE A 96 7.92 1.12 -21.85
C ILE A 96 9.11 1.87 -22.45
N THR A 97 9.01 3.20 -22.50
CA THR A 97 10.10 4.05 -22.99
C THR A 97 10.66 4.85 -21.83
N LEU A 98 11.96 4.73 -21.58
CA LEU A 98 12.69 5.57 -20.63
C LEU A 98 13.28 6.78 -21.36
N THR A 99 13.22 7.94 -20.71
CA THR A 99 13.89 9.17 -21.15
C THR A 99 15.08 9.47 -20.26
N ASP A 100 16.09 10.10 -20.81
CA ASP A 100 17.28 10.47 -20.05
C ASP A 100 16.90 11.34 -18.84
N LYS A 101 17.51 11.08 -17.70
CA LYS A 101 17.30 11.88 -16.48
C LYS A 101 18.04 13.20 -16.65
N GLN A 102 17.30 14.30 -16.69
CA GLN A 102 17.90 15.63 -16.62
C GLN A 102 18.52 15.83 -15.22
N ILE A 103 19.82 15.93 -15.16
CA ILE A 103 20.53 16.27 -13.93
C ILE A 103 20.43 17.80 -13.78
N VAL A 104 19.48 18.26 -12.98
CA VAL A 104 19.49 19.63 -12.49
C VAL A 104 20.49 19.65 -11.35
N LEU A 105 21.66 20.25 -11.56
CA LEU A 105 22.61 20.49 -10.47
C LEU A 105 21.95 21.49 -9.50
N ALA A 106 21.41 20.98 -8.41
CA ALA A 106 21.01 21.81 -7.29
C ALA A 106 22.28 22.39 -6.66
N GLU A 107 22.28 23.69 -6.41
CA GLU A 107 23.35 24.34 -5.64
C GLU A 107 23.47 23.65 -4.28
N VAL A 108 24.59 22.96 -4.05
CA VAL A 108 24.87 22.32 -2.77
C VAL A 108 25.13 23.43 -1.77
N VAL A 109 24.11 23.85 -1.05
CA VAL A 109 24.29 24.67 0.15
C VAL A 109 24.95 23.74 1.20
N ILE A 110 26.24 23.94 1.42
CA ILE A 110 26.99 23.29 2.49
C ILE A 110 26.44 23.84 3.80
N GLY A 111 25.34 23.26 4.31
CA GLY A 111 24.83 23.51 5.66
C GLY A 111 25.80 22.91 6.68
N ASP A 112 25.81 23.49 7.90
CA ASP A 112 26.55 22.89 8.99
C ASP A 112 25.97 21.47 9.28
N GLY A 113 26.81 20.55 9.79
CA GLY A 113 26.40 19.16 10.07
C GLY A 113 25.23 19.06 11.04
N THR A 114 24.98 20.08 11.86
CA THR A 114 23.90 20.19 12.84
C THR A 114 22.54 20.36 12.14
N GLN A 115 22.48 21.21 11.11
CA GLN A 115 21.25 21.42 10.33
C GLN A 115 20.86 20.14 9.59
N ARG A 116 21.82 19.45 8.95
CA ARG A 116 21.56 18.19 8.24
C ARG A 116 21.07 17.09 9.19
N ALA A 117 21.67 16.97 10.37
CA ALA A 117 21.22 16.01 11.39
C ALA A 117 19.76 16.26 11.82
N GLN A 118 19.37 17.52 11.99
CA GLN A 118 17.98 17.88 12.33
C GLN A 118 17.02 17.60 11.17
N GLN A 119 17.41 17.85 9.92
CA GLN A 119 16.62 17.53 8.72
C GLN A 119 16.40 16.01 8.61
N ILE A 120 17.44 15.20 8.79
CA ILE A 120 17.35 13.73 8.80
C ILE A 120 16.41 13.26 9.91
N LYS A 121 16.55 13.78 11.13
CA LYS A 121 15.66 13.42 12.26
C LYS A 121 14.20 13.74 11.97
N THR A 122 13.92 14.91 11.39
CA THR A 122 12.59 15.35 11.01
C THR A 122 12.02 14.48 9.89
N PHE A 123 12.85 14.16 8.89
CA PHE A 123 12.49 13.25 7.79
C PHE A 123 12.14 11.86 8.33
N ILE A 124 13.01 11.22 9.10
CA ILE A 124 12.79 9.88 9.66
C ILE A 124 11.47 9.82 10.42
N LYS A 125 11.24 10.78 11.33
CA LYS A 125 10.00 10.85 12.11
C LYS A 125 8.74 10.90 11.24
N ASN A 126 8.75 11.75 10.22
CA ASN A 126 7.57 12.03 9.40
C ASN A 126 7.43 11.08 8.20
N PHE A 127 8.48 10.38 7.81
CA PHE A 127 8.48 9.41 6.72
C PHE A 127 8.26 7.97 7.20
N LEU A 128 9.01 7.53 8.22
CA LEU A 128 8.85 6.18 8.79
C LEU A 128 7.69 6.10 9.79
N GLY A 129 7.41 7.19 10.50
CA GLY A 129 6.39 7.26 11.55
C GLY A 129 6.95 7.19 12.97
N GLU A 130 6.05 7.04 13.96
CA GLU A 130 6.39 7.03 15.38
C GLU A 130 5.93 5.75 16.10
N SER A 131 5.39 4.78 15.38
CA SER A 131 4.98 3.49 15.95
C SER A 131 6.19 2.69 16.47
N SER A 132 5.93 1.62 17.22
CA SER A 132 6.98 0.69 17.63
C SER A 132 7.72 0.09 16.44
N ASN A 133 7.02 -0.23 15.35
CA ASN A 133 7.62 -0.73 14.12
C ASN A 133 8.52 0.32 13.46
N ALA A 134 8.04 1.56 13.36
CA ALA A 134 8.80 2.67 12.77
C ALA A 134 10.10 2.97 13.55
N LYS A 135 10.05 2.91 14.88
CA LYS A 135 11.24 3.09 15.75
C LYS A 135 12.30 2.00 15.57
N SER A 136 11.92 0.84 15.04
CA SER A 136 12.82 -0.27 14.72
C SER A 136 13.35 -0.21 13.29
N CYS A 137 13.01 0.82 12.51
CA CYS A 137 13.50 1.03 11.17
C CYS A 137 14.83 1.80 11.19
N ILE A 138 15.74 1.40 10.30
CA ILE A 138 17.02 2.06 10.07
C ILE A 138 17.17 2.34 8.58
N ILE A 139 17.42 3.60 8.20
CA ILE A 139 17.78 3.95 6.83
C ILE A 139 19.31 3.85 6.72
N LEU A 140 19.80 2.96 5.86
CA LEU A 140 21.23 2.64 5.77
C LEU A 140 22.06 3.67 4.98
N ASN A 141 21.41 4.45 4.11
CA ASN A 141 22.06 5.35 3.16
C ASN A 141 21.40 6.74 3.16
N THR A 142 21.34 7.37 4.32
CA THR A 142 20.78 8.73 4.49
C THR A 142 21.59 9.82 3.78
N ASP A 143 22.81 9.50 3.33
CA ASP A 143 23.65 10.36 2.52
C ASP A 143 23.03 10.69 1.15
N LEU A 144 22.21 9.80 0.60
CA LEU A 144 21.48 10.04 -0.65
C LEU A 144 20.31 11.06 -0.53
N LEU A 145 19.91 11.43 0.69
CA LEU A 145 18.84 12.41 0.90
C LEU A 145 19.34 13.81 0.56
N GLU A 146 18.68 14.44 -0.38
CA GLU A 146 18.86 15.85 -0.72
C GLU A 146 17.74 16.66 -0.07
N PHE A 147 18.11 17.62 0.80
CA PHE A 147 17.15 18.43 1.55
C PHE A 147 17.12 19.86 1.04
N THR A 148 15.91 20.41 0.97
CA THR A 148 15.66 21.85 0.81
C THR A 148 14.74 22.30 1.95
N THR A 149 15.13 23.39 2.64
CA THR A 149 14.31 23.99 3.68
C THR A 149 13.96 25.42 3.28
N ARG A 150 12.65 25.73 3.27
CA ARG A 150 12.14 27.08 3.01
C ARG A 150 11.12 27.43 4.09
N GLN A 151 11.48 28.35 4.98
CA GLN A 151 10.63 28.74 6.12
C GLN A 151 10.19 27.51 6.95
N THR A 152 8.91 27.15 6.93
CA THR A 152 8.33 26.01 7.65
C THR A 152 8.32 24.73 6.85
N LEU A 153 8.73 24.74 5.57
CA LEU A 153 8.66 23.62 4.67
C LEU A 153 10.02 22.92 4.55
N LEU A 154 10.08 21.67 4.93
CA LEU A 154 11.18 20.74 4.64
C LEU A 154 10.79 19.86 3.46
N GLU A 155 11.60 19.87 2.41
CA GLU A 155 11.45 18.98 1.25
C GLU A 155 12.66 18.04 1.20
N ALA A 156 12.44 16.82 0.70
CA ALA A 156 13.50 15.84 0.46
C ALA A 156 13.25 15.05 -0.82
N THR A 157 14.32 14.72 -1.52
CA THR A 157 14.36 13.83 -2.68
C THR A 157 15.55 12.87 -2.59
N THR A 158 15.58 11.86 -3.45
CA THR A 158 16.75 11.00 -3.60
C THR A 158 17.06 10.75 -5.07
N SER A 159 18.33 10.51 -5.36
CA SER A 159 18.76 10.12 -6.70
C SER A 159 18.59 8.62 -6.97
N ASP A 160 18.55 7.79 -5.92
CA ASP A 160 18.44 6.33 -5.97
C ASP A 160 17.61 5.81 -4.79
N PHE A 161 17.47 4.50 -4.66
CA PHE A 161 16.71 3.86 -3.60
C PHE A 161 17.26 4.14 -2.21
N LEU A 162 16.42 4.59 -1.29
CA LEU A 162 16.67 4.46 0.14
C LEU A 162 16.57 2.98 0.52
N ILE A 163 17.57 2.52 1.28
CA ILE A 163 17.59 1.16 1.82
C ILE A 163 17.21 1.23 3.29
N ILE A 164 16.08 0.60 3.63
CA ILE A 164 15.49 0.68 4.96
C ILE A 164 15.36 -0.73 5.53
N GLU A 165 15.93 -1.00 6.67
CA GLU A 165 15.71 -2.23 7.44
C GLU A 165 14.64 -2.00 8.48
N ASN A 166 13.53 -2.72 8.37
CA ASN A 166 12.49 -2.78 9.39
C ASN A 166 12.67 -4.02 10.25
N LYS A 167 13.41 -3.89 11.33
CA LYS A 167 13.76 -5.01 12.23
C LYS A 167 12.56 -5.55 13.02
N SER A 168 11.50 -4.76 13.17
CA SER A 168 10.28 -5.22 13.82
C SER A 168 9.43 -6.12 12.92
N LEU A 169 9.39 -5.83 11.62
CA LEU A 169 8.59 -6.59 10.66
C LEU A 169 9.42 -7.58 9.84
N GLY A 170 10.76 -7.57 9.95
CA GLY A 170 11.66 -8.44 9.20
C GLY A 170 11.66 -8.18 7.70
N TYR A 171 11.56 -6.90 7.30
CA TYR A 171 11.64 -6.49 5.89
C TYR A 171 12.80 -5.54 5.66
N LYS A 172 13.51 -5.76 4.56
CA LYS A 172 14.33 -4.75 3.90
C LYS A 172 13.47 -4.08 2.84
N ILE A 173 13.34 -2.75 2.90
CA ILE A 173 12.52 -1.97 1.98
C ILE A 173 13.46 -1.13 1.12
N ARG A 174 13.36 -1.26 -0.20
CA ARG A 174 13.95 -0.33 -1.15
C ARG A 174 12.88 0.69 -1.50
N TYR A 175 13.11 1.94 -1.18
CA TYR A 175 12.14 3.01 -1.42
C TYR A 175 12.72 4.05 -2.37
N LEU A 176 12.12 4.18 -3.56
CA LEU A 176 12.47 5.22 -4.52
C LEU A 176 11.70 6.49 -4.19
N LEU A 177 12.32 7.37 -3.39
CA LEU A 177 11.68 8.61 -2.94
C LEU A 177 11.70 9.65 -4.06
N ARG A 178 10.52 10.01 -4.56
CA ARG A 178 10.37 11.08 -5.57
C ARG A 178 10.25 12.45 -4.95
N ASN A 179 9.46 12.55 -3.90
CA ASN A 179 9.22 13.80 -3.19
C ASN A 179 8.76 13.50 -1.76
N PHE A 180 9.29 14.25 -0.82
CA PHE A 180 8.82 14.33 0.56
C PHE A 180 8.67 15.79 0.92
N ARG A 181 7.58 16.11 1.61
CA ARG A 181 7.27 17.46 2.11
C ARG A 181 6.73 17.37 3.52
N TYR A 182 7.30 18.14 4.41
CA TYR A 182 6.79 18.34 5.76
C TYR A 182 6.70 19.82 6.06
N ASN A 183 5.51 20.30 6.43
CA ASN A 183 5.29 21.68 6.88
C ASN A 183 5.16 21.71 8.40
N SER A 184 6.15 22.30 9.09
CA SER A 184 6.19 22.37 10.55
C SER A 184 5.12 23.30 11.13
N GLY A 185 4.63 24.28 10.37
CA GLY A 185 3.55 25.19 10.81
C GLY A 185 2.17 24.52 10.86
N THR A 186 1.92 23.55 9.97
CA THR A 186 0.64 22.81 9.89
C THR A 186 0.73 21.38 10.41
N GLY A 187 1.93 20.84 10.59
CA GLY A 187 2.17 19.43 10.91
C GLY A 187 1.85 18.47 9.76
N ILE A 188 1.55 18.96 8.55
CA ILE A 188 1.17 18.14 7.42
C ILE A 188 2.42 17.55 6.75
N THR A 189 2.38 16.24 6.53
CA THR A 189 3.38 15.50 5.77
C THR A 189 2.74 14.90 4.52
N SER A 190 3.43 15.02 3.40
CA SER A 190 3.12 14.30 2.16
C SER A 190 4.39 13.72 1.56
N TYR A 191 4.31 12.55 0.95
CA TYR A 191 5.42 11.96 0.20
C TYR A 191 4.89 11.09 -0.92
N ASP A 192 5.66 10.99 -1.98
CA ASP A 192 5.44 10.13 -3.14
C ASP A 192 6.70 9.32 -3.41
N GLY A 193 6.52 8.07 -3.79
CA GLY A 193 7.59 7.16 -4.11
C GLY A 193 7.09 5.73 -4.21
N GLU A 194 7.99 4.82 -4.56
CA GLU A 194 7.69 3.42 -4.77
C GLU A 194 8.50 2.55 -3.83
N SER A 195 7.85 1.54 -3.29
CA SER A 195 8.45 0.58 -2.35
C SER A 195 8.56 -0.82 -2.97
N LEU A 196 9.68 -1.47 -2.70
CA LEU A 196 9.92 -2.87 -2.95
C LEU A 196 10.33 -3.53 -1.63
N PHE A 197 9.69 -4.64 -1.28
CA PHE A 197 9.95 -5.37 -0.04
C PHE A 197 10.77 -6.62 -0.31
N GLU A 198 11.74 -6.87 0.56
CA GLU A 198 12.52 -8.10 0.60
C GLU A 198 12.43 -8.68 2.01
N ASN A 199 12.30 -10.01 2.16
CA ASN A 199 12.38 -10.62 3.48
C ASN A 199 13.81 -10.50 4.01
N MET A 200 13.97 -10.22 5.28
CA MET A 200 15.26 -10.31 5.96
C MET A 200 15.52 -11.77 6.40
N ASP A 201 16.79 -12.15 6.40
CA ASP A 201 17.22 -13.37 7.05
C ASP A 201 17.19 -13.18 8.58
N GLY A 202 16.74 -14.19 9.30
CA GLY A 202 16.66 -14.15 10.75
C GLY A 202 16.60 -15.53 11.36
N THR A 203 16.92 -15.62 12.64
CA THR A 203 16.78 -16.83 13.45
C THR A 203 15.30 -17.25 13.52
N PRO A 204 14.99 -18.52 13.80
CA PRO A 204 13.61 -18.96 13.97
C PRO A 204 12.81 -18.12 14.98
N ALA A 205 13.42 -17.69 16.08
CA ALA A 205 12.78 -16.84 17.07
C ALA A 205 12.44 -15.44 16.54
N GLU A 206 13.34 -14.84 15.77
CA GLU A 206 13.07 -13.56 15.09
C GLU A 206 11.97 -13.68 14.06
N GLN A 207 11.95 -14.76 13.26
CA GLN A 207 10.91 -14.99 12.26
C GLN A 207 9.53 -15.14 12.91
N GLU A 208 9.40 -15.86 14.03
CA GLU A 208 8.14 -15.94 14.77
C GLU A 208 7.72 -14.58 15.35
N GLN A 209 8.67 -13.80 15.87
CA GLN A 209 8.36 -12.46 16.37
C GLN A 209 7.91 -11.54 15.22
N TRP A 210 8.52 -11.63 14.02
CA TRP A 210 8.11 -10.88 12.83
C TRP A 210 6.70 -11.24 12.39
N LYS A 211 6.32 -12.51 12.39
CA LYS A 211 4.93 -12.94 12.09
C LYS A 211 3.93 -12.29 13.04
N LEU A 212 4.20 -12.32 14.34
CA LEU A 212 3.34 -11.67 15.35
C LEU A 212 3.23 -10.16 15.12
N ASN A 213 4.32 -9.50 14.81
CA ASN A 213 4.34 -8.05 14.58
C ASN A 213 3.65 -7.68 13.27
N ARG A 214 3.84 -8.46 12.20
CA ARG A 214 3.12 -8.31 10.92
C ARG A 214 1.62 -8.46 11.12
N ARG A 215 1.19 -9.45 11.89
CA ARG A 215 -0.22 -9.64 12.23
C ARG A 215 -0.79 -8.41 12.94
N LYS A 216 -0.08 -7.87 13.95
CA LYS A 216 -0.48 -6.63 14.65
C LYS A 216 -0.48 -5.40 13.75
N ALA A 217 0.44 -5.32 12.78
CA ALA A 217 0.47 -4.23 11.82
C ALA A 217 -0.67 -4.33 10.80
N TYR A 218 -1.10 -5.55 10.47
CA TYR A 218 -2.21 -5.83 9.57
C TYR A 218 -3.57 -5.58 10.21
N ASP A 219 -3.80 -6.12 11.43
CA ASP A 219 -5.08 -6.05 12.11
C ASP A 219 -5.53 -4.59 12.32
N GLY A 220 -6.69 -4.26 11.78
CA GLY A 220 -7.24 -2.91 11.81
C GLY A 220 -6.52 -1.90 10.89
N SER A 221 -5.60 -2.33 10.02
CA SER A 221 -4.94 -1.46 9.03
C SER A 221 -5.87 -1.06 7.89
N PHE A 222 -5.46 -0.08 7.09
CA PHE A 222 -6.19 0.32 5.89
C PHE A 222 -6.22 -0.82 4.86
N MET A 223 -5.13 -1.58 4.67
CA MET A 223 -5.10 -2.77 3.82
C MET A 223 -6.12 -3.82 4.29
N HIS A 224 -6.21 -4.08 5.59
CA HIS A 224 -7.20 -5.00 6.17
C HIS A 224 -8.63 -4.52 5.87
N TYR A 225 -8.90 -3.24 6.05
CA TYR A 225 -10.20 -2.65 5.75
C TYR A 225 -10.57 -2.78 4.26
N LEU A 226 -9.65 -2.46 3.34
CA LEU A 226 -9.92 -2.60 1.90
C LEU A 226 -10.17 -4.05 1.48
N ARG A 227 -9.46 -5.01 2.08
CA ARG A 227 -9.71 -6.44 1.86
C ARG A 227 -11.07 -6.88 2.39
N SER A 228 -11.46 -6.38 3.56
CA SER A 228 -12.77 -6.68 4.13
C SER A 228 -13.92 -6.03 3.32
N LEU A 229 -13.68 -4.86 2.72
CA LEU A 229 -14.62 -4.26 1.74
C LEU A 229 -14.75 -5.14 0.50
N TYR A 230 -13.63 -5.58 -0.08
CA TYR A 230 -13.65 -6.48 -1.24
C TYR A 230 -14.43 -7.77 -0.96
N ALA A 231 -14.23 -8.37 0.22
CA ALA A 231 -14.90 -9.60 0.64
C ALA A 231 -16.32 -9.37 1.18
N ASN A 232 -16.77 -8.13 1.34
CA ASN A 232 -18.02 -7.75 2.02
C ASN A 232 -18.12 -8.34 3.45
N THR A 233 -17.00 -8.29 4.19
CA THR A 233 -16.87 -8.85 5.54
C THR A 233 -16.45 -7.82 6.59
N THR A 234 -16.67 -6.52 6.32
CA THR A 234 -16.15 -5.42 7.16
C THR A 234 -16.54 -5.59 8.63
N ARG A 235 -17.80 -5.90 8.89
CA ARG A 235 -18.30 -6.07 10.26
C ARG A 235 -17.76 -7.33 10.93
N GLN A 236 -17.69 -8.44 10.22
CA GLN A 236 -17.14 -9.72 10.70
C GLN A 236 -15.64 -9.59 11.02
N GLU A 237 -14.93 -8.76 10.26
CA GLU A 237 -13.51 -8.44 10.46
C GLU A 237 -13.28 -7.35 11.53
N GLY A 238 -14.33 -6.92 12.23
CA GLY A 238 -14.22 -6.00 13.36
C GLY A 238 -14.27 -4.52 13.02
N PHE A 239 -14.67 -4.13 11.82
CA PHE A 239 -14.78 -2.73 11.44
C PHE A 239 -16.20 -2.19 11.65
N LEU A 240 -16.27 -1.02 12.27
CA LEU A 240 -17.47 -0.20 12.36
C LEU A 240 -17.26 1.09 11.56
N THR A 241 -18.20 1.39 10.67
CA THR A 241 -18.16 2.58 9.83
C THR A 241 -19.35 3.46 10.14
N TYR A 242 -19.14 4.77 10.27
CA TYR A 242 -20.17 5.75 10.60
C TYR A 242 -20.15 6.93 9.62
N ASN A 243 -21.32 7.49 9.34
CA ASN A 243 -21.41 8.78 8.66
C ASN A 243 -20.99 9.91 9.61
N ILE A 244 -20.19 10.85 9.11
CA ILE A 244 -19.86 12.08 9.81
C ILE A 244 -20.92 13.13 9.46
N MET A 245 -21.59 13.69 10.49
CA MET A 245 -22.68 14.64 10.34
C MET A 245 -22.22 16.09 10.28
N ASN A 246 -21.09 16.40 10.93
CA ASN A 246 -20.49 17.74 10.96
C ASN A 246 -19.12 17.81 10.27
N ARG A 247 -18.50 19.00 10.24
CA ARG A 247 -17.17 19.21 9.60
C ARG A 247 -16.09 19.67 10.58
N VAL A 248 -16.45 19.86 11.84
CA VAL A 248 -15.56 20.40 12.88
C VAL A 248 -15.45 19.43 14.05
N GLU A 249 -14.37 19.53 14.80
CA GLU A 249 -14.16 18.77 16.04
C GLU A 249 -14.94 19.37 17.22
N PRO A 250 -15.48 18.54 18.11
CA PRO A 250 -15.52 17.09 18.05
C PRO A 250 -16.43 16.60 16.92
N LEU A 251 -16.11 15.44 16.33
CA LEU A 251 -16.92 14.86 15.25
C LEU A 251 -18.26 14.38 15.81
N GLU A 252 -19.32 14.71 15.11
CA GLU A 252 -20.65 14.16 15.34
C GLU A 252 -20.91 13.04 14.34
N LEU A 253 -21.14 11.84 14.87
CA LEU A 253 -21.39 10.64 14.07
C LEU A 253 -22.88 10.29 14.11
N ASP A 254 -23.39 9.81 12.98
CA ASP A 254 -24.66 9.11 12.97
C ASP A 254 -24.58 7.92 13.95
N PRO A 255 -25.52 7.77 14.91
CA PRO A 255 -25.47 6.67 15.88
C PRO A 255 -25.57 5.29 15.22
N LYS A 256 -26.13 5.22 14.03
CA LYS A 256 -26.28 3.95 13.29
C LYS A 256 -25.07 3.68 12.42
N PRO A 257 -24.37 2.55 12.63
CA PRO A 257 -23.31 2.13 11.73
C PRO A 257 -23.80 1.99 10.28
N VAL A 258 -22.94 2.38 9.37
CA VAL A 258 -23.18 2.26 7.93
C VAL A 258 -22.97 0.82 7.50
N ASP A 259 -23.95 0.28 6.80
CA ASP A 259 -23.76 -0.95 6.04
C ASP A 259 -23.00 -0.62 4.76
N MET A 260 -21.75 -1.10 4.66
CA MET A 260 -20.88 -0.80 3.53
C MET A 260 -21.30 -1.51 2.25
N GLU A 261 -22.12 -2.57 2.31
CA GLU A 261 -22.62 -3.29 1.13
C GLU A 261 -23.34 -2.36 0.15
N GLN A 262 -24.08 -1.37 0.66
CA GLN A 262 -24.80 -0.40 -0.18
C GLN A 262 -23.89 0.49 -1.06
N PHE A 263 -22.58 0.52 -0.78
CA PHE A 263 -21.59 1.31 -1.52
C PHE A 263 -20.65 0.45 -2.37
N LEU A 264 -20.84 -0.89 -2.35
CA LEU A 264 -20.03 -1.85 -3.07
C LEU A 264 -20.76 -2.37 -4.30
N PHE A 265 -20.11 -2.29 -5.45
CA PHE A 265 -20.65 -2.75 -6.72
C PHE A 265 -19.68 -3.76 -7.32
N THR A 266 -20.10 -5.01 -7.46
CA THR A 266 -19.27 -6.05 -8.09
C THR A 266 -19.06 -5.73 -9.57
N ILE A 267 -17.81 -5.59 -9.98
CA ILE A 267 -17.45 -5.45 -11.40
C ILE A 267 -17.32 -6.84 -12.02
N ASP A 268 -16.50 -7.69 -11.41
CA ASP A 268 -16.30 -9.09 -11.76
C ASP A 268 -15.77 -9.89 -10.56
N SER A 269 -15.29 -11.11 -10.77
CA SER A 269 -14.73 -11.96 -9.71
C SER A 269 -13.44 -11.43 -9.08
N ASN A 270 -12.80 -10.40 -9.65
CA ASN A 270 -11.52 -9.87 -9.22
C ASN A 270 -11.60 -8.44 -8.68
N PHE A 271 -12.68 -7.70 -9.01
CA PHE A 271 -12.78 -6.28 -8.74
C PHE A 271 -14.14 -5.89 -8.17
N VAL A 272 -14.09 -4.98 -7.20
CA VAL A 272 -15.25 -4.32 -6.60
C VAL A 272 -15.08 -2.82 -6.72
N GLU A 273 -16.13 -2.13 -7.15
CA GLU A 273 -16.19 -0.68 -7.16
C GLU A 273 -16.77 -0.17 -5.85
N LEU A 274 -16.09 0.77 -5.22
CA LEU A 274 -16.54 1.48 -4.02
C LEU A 274 -16.96 2.89 -4.39
N LYS A 275 -18.20 3.27 -4.04
CA LYS A 275 -18.77 4.60 -4.28
C LYS A 275 -19.46 5.16 -3.05
N PHE A 276 -19.00 6.29 -2.54
CA PHE A 276 -19.70 7.06 -1.49
C PHE A 276 -19.35 8.54 -1.61
N LYS A 277 -20.22 9.42 -1.10
CA LYS A 277 -20.06 10.88 -1.22
C LYS A 277 -19.73 11.56 0.11
N ARG A 278 -20.03 10.95 1.23
CA ARG A 278 -19.82 11.52 2.57
C ARG A 278 -18.46 11.10 3.12
N ARG A 279 -17.94 11.86 4.08
CA ARG A 279 -16.80 11.44 4.89
C ARG A 279 -17.25 10.31 5.80
N LEU A 280 -16.49 9.24 5.85
CA LEU A 280 -16.75 8.09 6.70
C LEU A 280 -15.75 8.05 7.85
N TYR A 281 -16.25 7.82 9.06
CA TYR A 281 -15.44 7.52 10.22
C TYR A 281 -15.37 6.02 10.41
N ILE A 282 -14.17 5.46 10.42
CA ILE A 282 -13.94 4.01 10.53
C ILE A 282 -13.19 3.74 11.82
N PHE A 283 -13.67 2.76 12.56
CA PHE A 283 -13.12 2.29 13.81
C PHE A 283 -13.00 0.77 13.79
N HIS A 284 -11.87 0.23 14.26
CA HIS A 284 -11.66 -1.21 14.36
C HIS A 284 -11.78 -1.67 15.80
N ASP A 285 -12.82 -2.44 16.12
CA ASP A 285 -13.05 -3.09 17.41
C ASP A 285 -13.85 -4.37 17.19
N ALA A 286 -13.15 -5.50 17.13
CA ALA A 286 -13.76 -6.80 16.86
C ALA A 286 -14.85 -7.18 17.89
N LYS A 287 -14.74 -6.74 19.14
CA LYS A 287 -15.73 -7.03 20.18
C LYS A 287 -17.02 -6.25 19.96
N LYS A 288 -16.91 -4.95 19.67
CA LYS A 288 -18.08 -4.11 19.41
C LYS A 288 -18.77 -4.45 18.11
N ALA A 289 -18.03 -4.79 17.07
CA ALA A 289 -18.59 -5.10 15.77
C ALA A 289 -19.47 -6.36 15.75
N LEU A 290 -19.23 -7.29 16.66
CA LEU A 290 -20.02 -8.53 16.82
C LEU A 290 -21.27 -8.37 17.70
N ILE A 291 -21.40 -7.27 18.44
CA ILE A 291 -22.61 -7.00 19.23
C ILE A 291 -23.69 -6.50 18.27
N GLU A 292 -24.85 -7.17 18.24
CA GLU A 292 -26.01 -6.67 17.51
C GLU A 292 -26.37 -5.26 18.02
N ASP A 293 -26.58 -4.34 17.09
CA ASP A 293 -27.06 -3.00 17.40
C ASP A 293 -28.47 -3.09 17.98
N LYS A 294 -28.57 -3.29 19.29
CA LYS A 294 -29.76 -2.86 19.99
C LYS A 294 -29.79 -1.36 19.80
N ALA A 295 -30.85 -0.88 19.14
CA ALA A 295 -31.05 0.55 18.89
C ALA A 295 -30.69 1.34 20.15
N THR A 296 -29.49 1.88 20.17
CA THR A 296 -29.11 2.88 21.15
C THR A 296 -29.95 4.10 20.81
N ASP A 297 -30.58 4.70 21.82
CA ASP A 297 -31.33 5.96 21.70
C ASP A 297 -30.72 6.85 20.61
N ASP A 298 -31.56 7.53 19.82
CA ASP A 298 -31.22 8.39 18.66
C ASP A 298 -30.22 9.54 18.96
N LYS A 299 -29.27 9.32 19.84
CA LYS A 299 -28.28 10.33 20.24
C LYS A 299 -27.05 10.23 19.35
N THR A 300 -26.76 11.32 18.70
CA THR A 300 -25.50 11.54 17.99
C THR A 300 -24.31 11.12 18.85
N ILE A 301 -23.44 10.28 18.29
CA ILE A 301 -22.19 9.88 18.96
C ILE A 301 -21.18 10.99 18.74
N THR A 302 -20.76 11.63 19.86
CA THR A 302 -19.65 12.59 19.80
C THR A 302 -18.32 11.86 19.93
N GLN A 303 -17.45 12.02 18.95
CA GLN A 303 -16.15 11.35 18.88
C GLN A 303 -15.03 12.36 18.63
N SER A 304 -14.01 12.30 19.46
CA SER A 304 -12.76 12.99 19.18
C SER A 304 -11.87 12.17 18.26
N MET A 305 -11.10 12.82 17.37
CA MET A 305 -10.15 12.18 16.42
C MET A 305 -8.93 11.59 17.15
N ASP A 306 -9.11 11.06 18.33
CA ASP A 306 -8.02 10.45 19.07
C ASP A 306 -7.68 9.04 18.60
N LYS A 307 -6.86 8.42 19.07
CA LYS A 307 -6.09 7.18 19.12
C LYS A 307 -6.42 6.02 18.13
N GLN A 308 -7.67 5.76 17.71
CA GLN A 308 -8.00 4.54 16.94
C GLN A 308 -8.92 4.76 15.73
N GLY A 309 -9.58 5.90 15.63
CA GLY A 309 -10.46 6.20 14.52
C GLY A 309 -9.75 6.80 13.32
N SER A 310 -10.26 6.49 12.15
CA SER A 310 -9.79 7.04 10.87
C SER A 310 -10.93 7.68 10.11
N ILE A 311 -10.63 8.74 9.38
CA ILE A 311 -11.58 9.33 8.44
C ILE A 311 -11.13 8.98 7.04
N MET A 312 -12.05 8.42 6.26
CA MET A 312 -11.86 8.13 4.85
C MET A 312 -12.77 9.04 4.01
N THR A 313 -12.15 9.72 3.07
CA THR A 313 -12.83 10.53 2.05
C THR A 313 -12.48 9.97 0.69
N LEU A 314 -13.49 9.72 -0.14
CA LEU A 314 -13.28 9.37 -1.53
C LEU A 314 -13.04 10.67 -2.33
N PHE A 315 -11.87 10.77 -2.96
CA PHE A 315 -11.44 11.98 -3.67
C PHE A 315 -11.87 11.96 -5.14
N LEU A 316 -11.94 10.76 -5.72
CA LEU A 316 -12.47 10.48 -7.04
C LEU A 316 -13.94 10.05 -6.92
N GLU A 317 -14.65 9.92 -8.03
CA GLU A 317 -16.04 9.47 -8.04
C GLU A 317 -16.21 8.04 -7.51
N ASN A 318 -15.18 7.22 -7.71
CA ASN A 318 -15.12 5.82 -7.28
C ASN A 318 -13.69 5.37 -6.98
N ALA A 319 -13.58 4.20 -6.33
CA ALA A 319 -12.35 3.46 -6.21
C ALA A 319 -12.58 2.00 -6.61
N ILE A 320 -11.72 1.46 -7.48
CA ILE A 320 -11.76 0.05 -7.87
C ILE A 320 -10.77 -0.71 -7.01
N LEU A 321 -11.28 -1.65 -6.23
CA LEU A 321 -10.53 -2.45 -5.27
C LEU A 321 -10.33 -3.87 -5.78
N ASP A 322 -9.21 -4.49 -5.44
CA ASP A 322 -8.97 -5.91 -5.63
C ASP A 322 -8.83 -6.67 -4.29
N LYS A 323 -8.79 -7.99 -4.35
CA LYS A 323 -8.70 -8.87 -3.18
C LYS A 323 -7.43 -8.68 -2.32
N LYS A 324 -6.39 -8.03 -2.86
CA LYS A 324 -5.15 -7.73 -2.12
C LYS A 324 -5.27 -6.47 -1.26
N GLY A 325 -6.40 -5.74 -1.37
CA GLY A 325 -6.56 -4.43 -0.77
C GLY A 325 -5.78 -3.35 -1.51
N SER A 326 -5.46 -3.59 -2.78
CA SER A 326 -4.93 -2.60 -3.71
C SER A 326 -6.05 -1.88 -4.43
N TYR A 327 -5.77 -0.73 -5.02
CA TYR A 327 -6.73 0.07 -5.78
C TYR A 327 -6.05 0.73 -6.99
N VAL A 328 -6.83 0.97 -8.05
CA VAL A 328 -6.30 1.37 -9.36
C VAL A 328 -5.62 2.74 -9.32
N ASP A 329 -6.24 3.72 -8.67
CA ASP A 329 -5.70 5.08 -8.61
C ASP A 329 -5.37 5.47 -7.17
N TYR A 330 -4.08 5.71 -6.88
CA TYR A 330 -3.60 6.09 -5.55
C TYR A 330 -4.23 7.39 -5.00
N ARG A 331 -4.81 8.23 -5.86
CA ARG A 331 -5.54 9.45 -5.48
C ARG A 331 -6.96 9.19 -5.01
N SER A 332 -7.45 7.94 -5.09
CA SER A 332 -8.84 7.62 -4.75
C SER A 332 -9.22 8.03 -3.33
N PHE A 333 -8.28 7.95 -2.38
CA PHE A 333 -8.58 8.16 -0.97
C PHE A 333 -7.75 9.28 -0.34
N TYR A 334 -8.44 10.06 0.51
CA TYR A 334 -7.79 10.91 1.50
C TYR A 334 -8.07 10.34 2.89
N ILE A 335 -7.01 10.02 3.61
CA ILE A 335 -7.06 9.29 4.88
C ILE A 335 -6.51 10.17 6.00
N GLN A 336 -7.28 10.31 7.10
CA GLN A 336 -6.89 11.05 8.30
C GLN A 336 -7.01 10.16 9.55
N GLY A 337 -6.54 10.66 10.69
CA GLY A 337 -6.63 9.96 11.96
C GLY A 337 -5.63 8.83 12.11
N PHE A 338 -6.05 7.68 12.65
CA PHE A 338 -5.18 6.56 12.98
C PHE A 338 -4.39 6.04 11.76
N TRP A 339 -5.08 5.74 10.65
CA TRP A 339 -4.41 5.28 9.43
C TRP A 339 -3.51 6.35 8.81
N GLY A 340 -3.91 7.63 8.90
CA GLY A 340 -3.08 8.73 8.41
C GLY A 340 -1.76 8.91 9.16
N LYS A 341 -1.66 8.38 10.39
CA LYS A 341 -0.43 8.36 11.20
C LYS A 341 0.43 7.12 10.93
N LYS A 342 -0.12 6.09 10.27
CA LYS A 342 0.63 4.91 9.83
C LYS A 342 1.46 5.27 8.60
N ARG A 343 2.77 5.14 8.73
CA ARG A 343 3.74 5.52 7.71
C ARG A 343 4.47 4.29 7.20
N LEU A 344 5.55 4.48 6.45
CA LEU A 344 6.30 3.38 5.84
C LEU A 344 6.72 2.30 6.86
N GLY A 345 7.02 2.67 8.10
CA GLY A 345 7.40 1.71 9.16
C GLY A 345 6.31 0.72 9.55
N ASP A 346 5.05 0.96 9.19
CA ASP A 346 3.93 0.04 9.45
C ASP A 346 3.40 -0.63 8.18
N GLN A 347 3.98 -0.35 7.01
CA GLN A 347 3.49 -0.92 5.75
C GLN A 347 3.91 -2.38 5.60
N LEU A 348 3.00 -3.15 5.00
CA LEU A 348 3.19 -4.54 4.61
C LEU A 348 3.12 -4.65 3.08
N PRO A 349 3.82 -5.62 2.48
CA PRO A 349 3.69 -5.87 1.04
C PRO A 349 2.28 -6.38 0.70
N PHE A 350 1.83 -6.11 -0.53
CA PHE A 350 0.50 -6.55 -0.99
C PHE A 350 0.32 -8.08 -1.03
N GLU A 351 1.40 -8.86 -1.01
CA GLU A 351 1.36 -10.32 -0.91
C GLU A 351 1.15 -10.83 0.51
N TYR A 352 1.34 -9.98 1.52
CA TYR A 352 1.18 -10.41 2.92
C TYR A 352 -0.19 -11.08 3.15
N GLN A 353 -0.18 -12.25 3.78
CA GLN A 353 -1.38 -12.91 4.27
C GLN A 353 -1.28 -13.09 5.79
N PRO A 354 -2.40 -12.97 6.53
CA PRO A 354 -2.42 -13.29 7.94
C PRO A 354 -1.92 -14.72 8.18
N GLY A 355 -0.77 -14.85 8.86
CA GLY A 355 -0.09 -16.14 9.08
C GLY A 355 1.30 -16.26 8.45
N ASP A 356 1.68 -15.30 7.59
CA ASP A 356 3.02 -15.23 6.98
C ASP A 356 4.10 -14.79 7.99
#